data_b8379c5f24a2604f9fc502f527c2a75d
#
_entry.id   b8379c5f24a2604f9fc502f527c2a75d
#
_cell.length_a   1.000
_cell.length_b   1.000
_cell.length_c   1.000
_cell.angle_alpha   90.00
_cell.angle_beta   90.00
_cell.angle_gamma   90.00
#
_symmetry.space_group_name_H-M   'P 1'
#
loop_
_entity.id
_entity.type
_entity.pdbx_description
1 polymer ?
#
loop_
_entity_poly.entity_id
_entity_poly.type
_entity_poly.pdbx_seq_one_letter_code
_entity_poly.pdbx_strand_id
1 'polypeptide(L)'
;MYSEYRLHPKFNPNRKIKDKKTAYIIKIKAAGPLDIEFGNYAENFHFAAHEMAVYLLDPNNRNIAELDTYIFPLIFLYRHCIELLLKGIAFQKIVDKTARKNFAKDTFHDLSKILDEILNITLSNRAEEEINWLSSYFDDISKMDKESDSFRYPFHIIKNRDIFSGSQYKIERVFKNQTHIDIIKCVNKFEAAYEILELWYKNSMDKAEYWKSMHPVFIETGGTYYEQSVVGYGYNRQDFYPYASAYAETAALLFYKMKSAKDAGNTSVQDKLFFPMCYLYRNAVELVMKQVLFEEVREDYQKRCVILNKKKHSIVGLWNALYKWLFVIYKEDNDALLRLDEIKNCCEELQGFDNDASKFRYPCSKRMDPYFNQNVSFDYLNIAEFMESIIDIIDGIGAELSVRNEYIDEMEADYRSAMLDYR
;
A
#
# COMPACT_ATOMS: atom_id res chain seq x y z
N MET A 1 -8.00 -7.17 -17.56
CA MET A 1 -8.81 -6.04 -18.09
C MET A 1 -8.18 -4.78 -17.53
N TYR A 2 -7.66 -3.89 -18.35
CA TYR A 2 -7.04 -2.65 -17.85
C TYR A 2 -8.13 -1.73 -17.31
N SER A 3 -7.89 -1.12 -16.16
CA SER A 3 -8.79 -0.10 -15.61
C SER A 3 -8.85 1.09 -16.55
N GLU A 4 -10.07 1.61 -16.80
CA GLU A 4 -10.29 2.79 -17.66
C GLU A 4 -9.66 4.08 -17.10
N TYR A 5 -9.22 4.04 -15.82
CA TYR A 5 -8.64 5.19 -15.12
C TYR A 5 -7.12 5.32 -15.30
N ARG A 6 -6.41 4.23 -15.70
CA ARG A 6 -4.96 4.24 -15.89
C ARG A 6 -4.58 5.14 -17.07
N LEU A 7 -3.56 5.99 -16.87
CA LEU A 7 -3.11 6.95 -17.88
C LEU A 7 -2.23 6.32 -18.98
N HIS A 8 -1.51 5.25 -18.64
CA HIS A 8 -0.53 4.58 -19.52
C HIS A 8 0.37 5.57 -20.29
N PRO A 9 1.07 6.46 -19.62
CA PRO A 9 1.87 7.49 -20.27
C PRO A 9 3.08 6.86 -20.94
N LYS A 10 3.47 7.39 -22.08
CA LYS A 10 4.71 6.99 -22.73
C LYS A 10 5.90 7.30 -21.81
N PHE A 11 6.78 6.31 -21.59
CA PHE A 11 7.98 6.49 -20.77
C PHE A 11 8.85 7.64 -21.31
N ASN A 12 9.24 8.54 -20.43
CA ASN A 12 10.10 9.68 -20.74
C ASN A 12 11.20 9.80 -19.67
N PRO A 13 12.45 9.42 -20.00
CA PRO A 13 13.56 9.44 -19.05
C PRO A 13 13.95 10.83 -18.55
N ASN A 14 13.55 11.88 -19.30
CA ASN A 14 13.82 13.28 -18.94
C ASN A 14 12.74 13.90 -18.05
N ARG A 15 11.66 13.19 -17.78
CA ARG A 15 10.61 13.67 -16.88
C ARG A 15 11.12 13.64 -15.45
N LYS A 16 10.96 14.76 -14.72
CA LYS A 16 11.27 14.83 -13.29
C LYS A 16 9.98 14.87 -12.48
N ILE A 17 9.94 14.13 -11.38
CA ILE A 17 8.75 14.01 -10.53
C ILE A 17 8.29 15.37 -9.97
N LYS A 18 9.21 16.31 -9.81
CA LYS A 18 8.96 17.68 -9.31
C LYS A 18 8.64 18.70 -10.40
N ASP A 19 8.60 18.32 -11.67
CA ASP A 19 8.24 19.21 -12.75
C ASP A 19 6.80 19.74 -12.56
N LYS A 20 6.59 20.99 -12.96
CA LYS A 20 5.30 21.70 -12.87
C LYS A 20 4.98 22.26 -14.23
N LYS A 21 4.36 21.43 -15.07
CA LYS A 21 4.11 21.75 -16.49
C LYS A 21 2.62 21.84 -16.81
N THR A 22 1.74 21.47 -15.87
CA THR A 22 0.30 21.43 -16.10
C THR A 22 -0.46 22.38 -15.17
N ALA A 23 -1.78 22.49 -15.37
CA ALA A 23 -2.67 23.28 -14.51
C ALA A 23 -3.09 22.51 -13.23
N TYR A 24 -2.65 21.26 -13.06
CA TYR A 24 -3.06 20.39 -11.95
C TYR A 24 -2.13 20.52 -10.75
N ILE A 25 -2.01 21.76 -10.25
CA ILE A 25 -1.11 22.11 -9.13
C ILE A 25 -1.85 22.05 -7.82
N ILE A 26 -1.26 21.34 -6.85
CA ILE A 26 -1.64 21.37 -5.44
C ILE A 26 -0.59 22.11 -4.61
N LYS A 27 -1.04 22.83 -3.58
CA LYS A 27 -0.18 23.55 -2.63
C LYS A 27 -0.26 22.91 -1.26
N ILE A 28 0.85 22.36 -0.80
CA ILE A 28 0.99 21.80 0.55
C ILE A 28 1.59 22.87 1.45
N LYS A 29 0.90 23.20 2.53
CA LYS A 29 1.39 24.13 3.54
C LYS A 29 2.48 23.50 4.39
N ALA A 30 3.31 24.34 4.99
CA ALA A 30 4.22 23.88 6.04
C ALA A 30 3.43 23.23 7.17
N ALA A 31 3.96 22.13 7.70
CA ALA A 31 3.29 21.37 8.76
C ALA A 31 3.10 22.22 10.02
N GLY A 32 1.94 22.09 10.59
CA GLY A 32 1.56 22.62 11.90
C GLY A 32 1.96 21.69 13.06
N PRO A 33 1.27 21.80 14.20
CA PRO A 33 1.43 20.87 15.32
C PRO A 33 1.16 19.42 14.88
N LEU A 34 2.00 18.48 15.33
CA LEU A 34 1.93 17.08 14.84
C LEU A 34 0.62 16.38 15.15
N ASP A 35 -0.02 16.66 16.25
CA ASP A 35 -1.34 16.11 16.58
C ASP A 35 -2.39 16.53 15.54
N ILE A 36 -2.36 17.79 15.07
CA ILE A 36 -3.23 18.30 14.01
C ILE A 36 -2.88 17.65 12.68
N GLU A 37 -1.59 17.53 12.35
CA GLU A 37 -1.16 16.92 11.10
C GLU A 37 -1.53 15.43 11.02
N PHE A 38 -1.44 14.68 12.13
CA PHE A 38 -1.90 13.30 12.18
C PHE A 38 -3.43 13.21 11.98
N GLY A 39 -4.20 14.12 12.55
CA GLY A 39 -5.65 14.25 12.30
C GLY A 39 -5.96 14.54 10.82
N ASN A 40 -5.27 15.50 10.21
CA ASN A 40 -5.44 15.85 8.79
C ASN A 40 -5.12 14.66 7.86
N TYR A 41 -4.02 13.95 8.12
CA TYR A 41 -3.68 12.75 7.36
C TYR A 41 -4.72 11.64 7.57
N ALA A 42 -5.21 11.44 8.80
CA ALA A 42 -6.27 10.48 9.08
C ALA A 42 -7.54 10.79 8.27
N GLU A 43 -7.99 12.06 8.25
CA GLU A 43 -9.12 12.50 7.43
C GLU A 43 -8.90 12.26 5.94
N ASN A 44 -7.69 12.52 5.43
CA ASN A 44 -7.36 12.31 4.03
C ASN A 44 -7.44 10.81 3.64
N PHE A 45 -6.87 9.93 4.46
CA PHE A 45 -6.90 8.49 4.20
C PHE A 45 -8.30 7.90 4.42
N HIS A 46 -9.07 8.41 5.39
CA HIS A 46 -10.48 8.04 5.57
C HIS A 46 -11.32 8.45 4.36
N PHE A 47 -11.17 9.69 3.88
CA PHE A 47 -11.88 10.16 2.70
C PHE A 47 -11.55 9.30 1.47
N ALA A 48 -10.29 8.94 1.26
CA ALA A 48 -9.88 8.05 0.17
C ALA A 48 -10.49 6.65 0.31
N ALA A 49 -10.51 6.08 1.53
CA ALA A 49 -11.13 4.80 1.82
C ALA A 49 -12.64 4.81 1.54
N HIS A 50 -13.33 5.85 1.98
CA HIS A 50 -14.76 6.06 1.75
C HIS A 50 -15.08 6.17 0.25
N GLU A 51 -14.33 6.97 -0.50
CA GLU A 51 -14.49 7.10 -1.96
C GLU A 51 -14.27 5.78 -2.70
N MET A 52 -13.36 4.94 -2.21
CA MET A 52 -13.15 3.59 -2.72
C MET A 52 -14.31 2.66 -2.38
N ALA A 53 -14.81 2.72 -1.15
CA ALA A 53 -15.96 1.92 -0.73
C ALA A 53 -17.22 2.26 -1.54
N VAL A 54 -17.48 3.56 -1.75
CA VAL A 54 -18.58 4.04 -2.59
C VAL A 54 -18.44 3.53 -4.03
N TYR A 55 -17.23 3.56 -4.58
CA TYR A 55 -16.97 3.03 -5.93
C TYR A 55 -17.23 1.53 -6.04
N LEU A 56 -16.69 0.74 -5.11
CA LEU A 56 -16.81 -0.72 -5.13
C LEU A 56 -18.24 -1.21 -4.88
N LEU A 57 -18.99 -0.51 -4.04
CA LEU A 57 -20.36 -0.87 -3.66
C LEU A 57 -21.43 -0.17 -4.52
N ASP A 58 -21.04 0.58 -5.55
CA ASP A 58 -21.98 1.17 -6.50
C ASP A 58 -22.73 0.05 -7.24
N PRO A 59 -24.08 0.02 -7.17
CA PRO A 59 -24.88 -0.98 -7.88
C PRO A 59 -24.68 -1.01 -9.39
N ASN A 60 -24.15 0.06 -9.97
CA ASN A 60 -23.81 0.15 -11.39
C ASN A 60 -22.41 -0.43 -11.71
N ASN A 61 -21.53 -0.55 -10.70
CA ASN A 61 -20.23 -1.19 -10.83
C ASN A 61 -20.32 -2.66 -10.41
N ARG A 62 -20.46 -3.57 -11.38
CA ARG A 62 -20.58 -5.02 -11.13
C ARG A 62 -19.33 -5.77 -11.57
N ASN A 63 -18.17 -5.22 -11.28
CA ASN A 63 -16.89 -5.84 -11.63
C ASN A 63 -16.34 -6.68 -10.46
N ILE A 64 -16.56 -7.99 -10.53
CA ILE A 64 -16.12 -8.93 -9.50
C ILE A 64 -14.59 -8.95 -9.35
N ALA A 65 -13.86 -8.82 -10.44
CA ALA A 65 -12.40 -8.82 -10.39
C ALA A 65 -11.88 -7.62 -9.57
N GLU A 66 -12.56 -6.48 -9.64
CA GLU A 66 -12.24 -5.32 -8.79
C GLU A 66 -12.61 -5.57 -7.32
N LEU A 67 -13.75 -6.20 -7.04
CA LEU A 67 -14.12 -6.58 -5.67
C LEU A 67 -13.06 -7.48 -5.03
N ASP A 68 -12.51 -8.43 -5.79
CA ASP A 68 -11.54 -9.40 -5.30
C ASP A 68 -10.13 -8.82 -5.13
N THR A 69 -9.81 -7.73 -5.82
CA THR A 69 -8.48 -7.12 -5.80
C THR A 69 -8.43 -5.80 -5.05
N TYR A 70 -9.41 -4.90 -5.25
CA TYR A 70 -9.39 -3.58 -4.60
C TYR A 70 -9.70 -3.62 -3.10
N ILE A 71 -10.12 -4.77 -2.58
CA ILE A 71 -10.23 -5.02 -1.15
C ILE A 71 -8.88 -4.78 -0.42
N PHE A 72 -7.74 -5.07 -1.06
CA PHE A 72 -6.43 -4.88 -0.47
C PHE A 72 -6.12 -3.41 -0.18
N PRO A 73 -6.12 -2.49 -1.16
CA PRO A 73 -5.93 -1.07 -0.88
C PRO A 73 -7.07 -0.48 -0.03
N LEU A 74 -8.32 -0.94 -0.16
CA LEU A 74 -9.45 -0.47 0.64
C LEU A 74 -9.23 -0.70 2.14
N ILE A 75 -8.94 -1.94 2.54
CA ILE A 75 -8.67 -2.28 3.95
C ILE A 75 -7.42 -1.56 4.44
N PHE A 76 -6.37 -1.47 3.63
CA PHE A 76 -5.20 -0.70 4.00
C PHE A 76 -5.53 0.76 4.30
N LEU A 77 -6.30 1.45 3.44
CA LEU A 77 -6.66 2.86 3.63
C LEU A 77 -7.43 3.07 4.93
N TYR A 78 -8.46 2.26 5.20
CA TYR A 78 -9.24 2.32 6.44
C TYR A 78 -8.39 2.04 7.68
N ARG A 79 -7.62 0.95 7.65
CA ARG A 79 -6.78 0.60 8.78
C ARG A 79 -5.72 1.67 9.05
N HIS A 80 -5.18 2.28 8.00
CA HIS A 80 -4.17 3.31 8.13
C HIS A 80 -4.74 4.62 8.68
N CYS A 81 -5.95 5.04 8.27
CA CYS A 81 -6.59 6.23 8.84
C CYS A 81 -6.87 6.06 10.34
N ILE A 82 -7.27 4.86 10.78
CA ILE A 82 -7.45 4.52 12.22
C ILE A 82 -6.12 4.67 12.97
N GLU A 83 -5.03 4.12 12.45
CA GLU A 83 -3.70 4.24 13.06
C GLU A 83 -3.26 5.71 13.20
N LEU A 84 -3.47 6.50 12.15
CA LEU A 84 -3.14 7.93 12.16
C LEU A 84 -3.97 8.70 13.18
N LEU A 85 -5.27 8.43 13.24
CA LEU A 85 -6.18 9.11 14.17
C LEU A 85 -5.86 8.77 15.63
N LEU A 86 -5.58 7.51 15.94
CA LEU A 86 -5.10 7.09 17.26
C LEU A 86 -3.80 7.82 17.65
N LYS A 87 -2.83 7.90 16.74
CA LYS A 87 -1.59 8.66 16.99
C LYS A 87 -1.86 10.16 17.15
N GLY A 88 -2.81 10.73 16.43
CA GLY A 88 -3.29 12.10 16.62
C GLY A 88 -3.82 12.32 18.05
N ILE A 89 -4.69 11.43 18.52
CA ILE A 89 -5.25 11.46 19.90
C ILE A 89 -4.13 11.40 20.96
N ALA A 90 -3.18 10.46 20.77
CA ALA A 90 -2.06 10.33 21.69
C ALA A 90 -1.20 11.61 21.74
N PHE A 91 -0.94 12.22 20.57
CA PHE A 91 -0.05 13.38 20.46
C PHE A 91 -0.70 14.70 20.90
N GLN A 92 -2.03 14.76 21.08
CA GLN A 92 -2.66 15.84 21.84
C GLN A 92 -2.23 15.89 23.30
N LYS A 93 -1.87 14.75 23.88
CA LYS A 93 -1.45 14.61 25.29
C LYS A 93 0.06 14.51 25.44
N ILE A 94 0.73 13.82 24.53
CA ILE A 94 2.18 13.68 24.52
C ILE A 94 2.77 14.87 23.77
N VAL A 95 3.25 15.88 24.46
CA VAL A 95 3.81 17.11 23.84
C VAL A 95 5.31 16.96 23.55
N ASP A 96 6.04 16.27 24.43
CA ASP A 96 7.50 16.11 24.30
C ASP A 96 7.88 15.22 23.09
N LYS A 97 8.86 15.72 22.30
CA LYS A 97 9.30 15.05 21.08
C LYS A 97 9.89 13.65 21.34
N THR A 98 10.64 13.49 22.42
CA THR A 98 11.25 12.20 22.79
C THR A 98 10.20 11.21 23.23
N ALA A 99 9.22 11.66 24.03
CA ALA A 99 8.09 10.84 24.45
C ALA A 99 7.25 10.38 23.23
N ARG A 100 6.96 11.26 22.28
CA ARG A 100 6.29 10.89 20.99
C ARG A 100 7.07 9.84 20.21
N LYS A 101 8.40 9.99 20.14
CA LYS A 101 9.27 9.03 19.46
C LYS A 101 9.25 7.67 20.15
N ASN A 102 9.30 7.64 21.48
CA ASN A 102 9.23 6.39 22.26
C ASN A 102 7.86 5.73 22.08
N PHE A 103 6.77 6.47 22.22
CA PHE A 103 5.42 6.00 21.95
C PHE A 103 5.31 5.34 20.57
N ALA A 104 5.72 6.03 19.49
CA ALA A 104 5.67 5.51 18.14
C ALA A 104 6.57 4.27 17.93
N LYS A 105 7.69 4.16 18.66
CA LYS A 105 8.58 3.00 18.63
C LYS A 105 7.99 1.79 19.39
N ASP A 106 7.34 2.02 20.50
CA ASP A 106 6.86 0.96 21.39
C ASP A 106 5.53 0.39 20.86
N THR A 107 4.67 1.22 20.31
CA THR A 107 3.39 0.81 19.72
C THR A 107 3.49 0.37 18.27
N PHE A 108 4.44 0.91 17.52
CA PHE A 108 4.71 0.65 16.11
C PHE A 108 3.46 0.85 15.22
N HIS A 109 2.87 -0.24 14.70
CA HIS A 109 1.65 -0.25 13.88
C HIS A 109 0.50 -1.02 14.57
N ASP A 110 0.70 -1.55 15.76
CA ASP A 110 -0.26 -2.39 16.48
C ASP A 110 -1.38 -1.52 17.06
N LEU A 111 -2.58 -1.61 16.48
CA LEU A 111 -3.73 -0.78 16.87
C LEU A 111 -4.14 -1.02 18.34
N SER A 112 -4.10 -2.29 18.81
CA SER A 112 -4.43 -2.62 20.18
C SER A 112 -3.45 -1.95 21.15
N LYS A 113 -2.15 -2.04 20.87
CA LYS A 113 -1.15 -1.37 21.71
C LYS A 113 -1.26 0.14 21.70
N ILE A 114 -1.57 0.73 20.54
CA ILE A 114 -1.77 2.19 20.47
C ILE A 114 -2.96 2.59 21.31
N LEU A 115 -4.07 1.84 21.24
CA LEU A 115 -5.26 2.09 22.07
C LEU A 115 -4.95 1.94 23.55
N ASP A 116 -4.30 0.86 23.98
CA ASP A 116 -3.92 0.61 25.37
C ASP A 116 -3.09 1.77 25.94
N GLU A 117 -2.09 2.23 25.19
CA GLU A 117 -1.27 3.37 25.61
C GLU A 117 -2.06 4.68 25.69
N ILE A 118 -3.03 4.90 24.79
CA ILE A 118 -3.93 6.05 24.86
C ILE A 118 -4.79 5.98 26.12
N LEU A 119 -5.35 4.83 26.44
CA LEU A 119 -6.18 4.63 27.63
C LEU A 119 -5.39 4.89 28.92
N ASN A 120 -4.12 4.51 28.95
CA ASN A 120 -3.23 4.80 30.09
C ASN A 120 -2.97 6.30 30.28
N ILE A 121 -3.00 7.09 29.20
CA ILE A 121 -2.71 8.53 29.22
C ILE A 121 -3.97 9.39 29.45
N THR A 122 -5.17 8.93 28.97
CA THR A 122 -6.36 9.77 28.83
C THR A 122 -7.56 9.32 29.63
N LEU A 123 -7.43 8.52 30.61
CA LEU A 123 -8.33 7.62 31.32
C LEU A 123 -9.67 8.13 31.90
N SER A 124 -10.18 9.32 31.70
CA SER A 124 -11.25 9.70 32.62
C SER A 124 -12.68 9.81 32.09
N ASN A 125 -12.93 9.95 30.79
CA ASN A 125 -14.26 10.38 30.34
C ASN A 125 -14.84 9.68 29.11
N ARG A 126 -14.37 8.47 28.74
CA ARG A 126 -14.91 7.74 27.58
C ARG A 126 -15.82 6.61 28.03
N ALA A 127 -16.83 6.30 27.22
CA ALA A 127 -17.77 5.24 27.53
C ALA A 127 -17.06 3.87 27.53
N GLU A 128 -17.20 3.10 28.60
CA GLU A 128 -16.58 1.78 28.75
C GLU A 128 -16.99 0.83 27.61
N GLU A 129 -18.25 0.93 27.16
CA GLU A 129 -18.75 0.13 26.04
C GLU A 129 -18.02 0.40 24.73
N GLU A 130 -17.71 1.68 24.41
CA GLU A 130 -16.92 2.07 23.22
C GLU A 130 -15.50 1.51 23.31
N ILE A 131 -14.86 1.63 24.49
CA ILE A 131 -13.53 1.10 24.75
C ILE A 131 -13.50 -0.41 24.54
N ASN A 132 -14.45 -1.13 25.11
CA ASN A 132 -14.52 -2.58 25.02
C ASN A 132 -14.73 -3.04 23.57
N TRP A 133 -15.58 -2.35 22.81
CA TRP A 133 -15.82 -2.64 21.41
C TRP A 133 -14.57 -2.39 20.56
N LEU A 134 -13.92 -1.22 20.70
CA LEU A 134 -12.68 -0.88 19.98
C LEU A 134 -11.56 -1.85 20.33
N SER A 135 -11.36 -2.17 21.62
CA SER A 135 -10.31 -3.12 22.07
C SER A 135 -10.52 -4.48 21.40
N SER A 136 -11.75 -5.00 21.45
CA SER A 136 -12.07 -6.30 20.83
C SER A 136 -11.86 -6.28 19.31
N TYR A 137 -12.24 -5.19 18.65
CA TYR A 137 -12.10 -5.04 17.20
C TYR A 137 -10.62 -4.92 16.78
N PHE A 138 -9.82 -4.15 17.50
CA PHE A 138 -8.40 -3.99 17.20
C PHE A 138 -7.58 -5.23 17.54
N ASP A 139 -7.95 -5.96 18.57
CA ASP A 139 -7.37 -7.27 18.88
C ASP A 139 -7.62 -8.27 17.75
N ASP A 140 -8.81 -8.25 17.17
CA ASP A 140 -9.13 -9.13 16.06
C ASP A 140 -8.39 -8.72 14.77
N ILE A 141 -8.26 -7.41 14.47
CA ILE A 141 -7.39 -6.91 13.40
C ILE A 141 -5.95 -7.36 13.62
N SER A 142 -5.42 -7.24 14.85
CA SER A 142 -4.03 -7.55 15.17
C SER A 142 -3.68 -9.04 15.02
N LYS A 143 -4.66 -9.95 15.07
CA LYS A 143 -4.44 -11.37 14.76
C LYS A 143 -4.02 -11.61 13.29
N MET A 144 -4.48 -10.78 12.37
CA MET A 144 -4.22 -10.92 10.94
C MET A 144 -3.22 -9.88 10.41
N ASP A 145 -3.30 -8.64 10.88
CA ASP A 145 -2.57 -7.49 10.33
C ASP A 145 -1.94 -6.60 11.40
N LYS A 146 -1.15 -7.21 12.27
CA LYS A 146 -0.47 -6.49 13.36
C LYS A 146 0.49 -5.41 12.87
N GLU A 147 1.25 -5.69 11.82
CA GLU A 147 2.32 -4.84 11.29
C GLU A 147 1.85 -3.91 10.15
N SER A 148 0.55 -3.90 9.83
CA SER A 148 -0.03 -3.12 8.71
C SER A 148 0.56 -3.48 7.34
N ASP A 149 0.83 -4.73 7.09
CA ASP A 149 1.45 -5.21 5.86
C ASP A 149 0.69 -6.34 5.16
N SER A 150 -0.27 -6.97 5.84
CA SER A 150 -1.06 -8.10 5.31
C SER A 150 -1.94 -7.74 4.10
N PHE A 151 -2.36 -6.49 4.01
CA PHE A 151 -3.12 -5.98 2.86
C PHE A 151 -2.25 -5.19 1.87
N ARG A 152 -0.94 -5.11 2.11
CA ARG A 152 0.03 -4.50 1.19
C ARG A 152 0.88 -5.51 0.45
N TYR A 153 1.03 -6.71 1.02
CA TYR A 153 1.91 -7.75 0.47
C TYR A 153 1.23 -9.12 0.53
N PRO A 154 1.43 -9.99 -0.48
CA PRO A 154 0.78 -11.28 -0.56
C PRO A 154 1.27 -12.28 0.50
N PHE A 155 2.45 -12.06 1.05
CA PHE A 155 3.08 -12.95 2.05
C PHE A 155 4.12 -12.20 2.89
N HIS A 156 4.39 -12.78 4.05
CA HIS A 156 5.51 -12.40 4.92
C HIS A 156 6.71 -13.32 4.66
N ILE A 157 7.92 -12.76 4.74
CA ILE A 157 9.16 -13.53 4.64
C ILE A 157 9.68 -13.80 6.04
N ILE A 158 9.58 -15.07 6.49
CA ILE A 158 10.02 -15.51 7.79
C ILE A 158 11.43 -16.08 7.68
N LYS A 159 12.33 -15.62 8.56
CA LYS A 159 13.67 -16.14 8.69
C LYS A 159 13.73 -17.19 9.80
N ASN A 160 13.82 -18.45 9.43
CA ASN A 160 14.09 -19.54 10.37
C ASN A 160 15.60 -19.72 10.54
N ARG A 161 16.05 -19.84 11.79
CA ARG A 161 17.42 -20.22 12.09
C ARG A 161 17.43 -21.73 12.40
N ASP A 162 17.99 -22.50 11.49
CA ASP A 162 18.30 -23.90 11.73
C ASP A 162 19.74 -24.01 12.20
N ILE A 163 19.97 -24.81 13.26
CA ILE A 163 21.30 -25.01 13.87
C ILE A 163 22.27 -25.70 12.90
N PHE A 164 21.75 -26.53 11.98
CA PHE A 164 22.55 -27.35 11.08
C PHE A 164 22.69 -26.79 9.66
N SER A 165 21.66 -26.10 9.15
CA SER A 165 21.62 -25.62 7.75
C SER A 165 21.75 -24.11 7.61
N GLY A 166 21.90 -23.37 8.70
CA GLY A 166 21.98 -21.92 8.71
C GLY A 166 20.62 -21.23 8.59
N SER A 167 20.61 -19.98 8.13
CA SER A 167 19.36 -19.23 8.01
C SER A 167 18.62 -19.61 6.72
N GLN A 168 17.43 -20.19 6.87
CA GLN A 168 16.50 -20.44 5.77
C GLN A 168 15.37 -19.42 5.78
N TYR A 169 14.89 -19.06 4.60
CA TYR A 169 13.76 -18.16 4.43
C TYR A 169 12.54 -18.94 3.94
N LYS A 170 11.39 -18.65 4.54
CA LYS A 170 10.10 -19.23 4.17
C LYS A 170 9.10 -18.10 3.97
N ILE A 171 8.26 -18.21 2.94
CA ILE A 171 7.09 -17.33 2.82
C ILE A 171 5.94 -17.88 3.65
N GLU A 172 5.22 -16.99 4.31
CA GLU A 172 3.95 -17.26 4.94
C GLU A 172 2.87 -16.40 4.31
N ARG A 173 1.94 -17.04 3.62
CA ARG A 173 0.85 -16.36 2.93
C ARG A 173 -0.17 -15.80 3.91
N VAL A 174 -0.65 -14.60 3.65
CA VAL A 174 -1.68 -13.94 4.48
C VAL A 174 -3.00 -14.73 4.39
N PHE A 175 -3.47 -15.00 3.18
CA PHE A 175 -4.66 -15.82 2.95
C PHE A 175 -4.23 -17.22 2.50
N LYS A 176 -4.28 -18.18 3.42
CA LYS A 176 -3.89 -19.59 3.16
C LYS A 176 -4.98 -20.38 2.45
N ASN A 177 -6.23 -19.98 2.68
CA ASN A 177 -7.42 -20.64 2.13
C ASN A 177 -8.31 -19.59 1.46
N GLN A 178 -9.18 -20.05 0.57
CA GLN A 178 -10.22 -19.21 0.01
C GLN A 178 -11.07 -18.60 1.13
N THR A 179 -11.13 -17.29 1.15
CA THR A 179 -11.86 -16.52 2.15
C THR A 179 -12.80 -15.55 1.46
N HIS A 180 -14.05 -15.57 1.87
CA HIS A 180 -15.07 -14.64 1.42
C HIS A 180 -15.18 -13.52 2.45
N ILE A 181 -15.02 -12.29 2.02
CA ILE A 181 -15.07 -11.09 2.87
C ILE A 181 -16.35 -10.33 2.54
N ASP A 182 -17.23 -10.16 3.53
CA ASP A 182 -18.37 -9.26 3.44
C ASP A 182 -17.86 -7.80 3.47
N ILE A 183 -17.84 -7.16 2.31
CA ILE A 183 -17.26 -5.82 2.14
C ILE A 183 -18.09 -4.80 2.93
N ILE A 184 -19.42 -4.90 2.90
CA ILE A 184 -20.33 -3.96 3.58
C ILE A 184 -20.09 -4.01 5.07
N LYS A 185 -20.03 -5.20 5.68
CA LYS A 185 -19.77 -5.33 7.11
C LYS A 185 -18.36 -4.86 7.48
N CYS A 186 -17.36 -5.15 6.62
CA CYS A 186 -16.00 -4.70 6.83
C CYS A 186 -15.91 -3.17 6.83
N VAL A 187 -16.48 -2.51 5.82
CA VAL A 187 -16.52 -1.05 5.69
C VAL A 187 -17.26 -0.43 6.88
N ASN A 188 -18.46 -0.91 7.19
CA ASN A 188 -19.27 -0.37 8.27
C ASN A 188 -18.56 -0.41 9.64
N LYS A 189 -17.77 -1.46 9.92
CA LYS A 189 -17.00 -1.53 11.17
C LYS A 189 -15.83 -0.55 11.20
N PHE A 190 -15.16 -0.35 10.08
CA PHE A 190 -14.13 0.68 9.98
C PHE A 190 -14.69 2.08 10.14
N GLU A 191 -15.84 2.38 9.49
CA GLU A 191 -16.53 3.65 9.64
C GLU A 191 -16.96 3.90 11.09
N ALA A 192 -17.53 2.88 11.76
CA ALA A 192 -17.91 2.96 13.15
C ALA A 192 -16.70 3.21 14.07
N ALA A 193 -15.60 2.51 13.87
CA ALA A 193 -14.36 2.73 14.62
C ALA A 193 -13.81 4.16 14.38
N TYR A 194 -13.82 4.61 13.12
CA TYR A 194 -13.38 5.96 12.80
C TYR A 194 -14.27 7.03 13.47
N GLU A 195 -15.58 6.88 13.43
CA GLU A 195 -16.53 7.80 14.07
C GLU A 195 -16.27 7.92 15.58
N ILE A 196 -16.14 6.81 16.30
CA ILE A 196 -15.81 6.82 17.74
C ILE A 196 -14.49 7.59 17.97
N LEU A 197 -13.44 7.25 17.23
CA LEU A 197 -12.13 7.88 17.41
C LEU A 197 -12.12 9.34 16.98
N GLU A 198 -12.89 9.73 15.98
CA GLU A 198 -13.03 11.13 15.57
C GLU A 198 -13.71 11.98 16.68
N LEU A 199 -14.75 11.45 17.32
CA LEU A 199 -15.36 12.10 18.49
C LEU A 199 -14.36 12.22 19.64
N TRP A 200 -13.52 11.18 19.87
CA TRP A 200 -12.45 11.25 20.86
C TRP A 200 -11.41 12.31 20.50
N TYR A 201 -10.98 12.36 19.26
CA TYR A 201 -9.99 13.33 18.77
C TYR A 201 -10.50 14.78 18.90
N LYS A 202 -11.77 15.01 18.56
CA LYS A 202 -12.43 16.32 18.69
C LYS A 202 -12.80 16.69 20.14
N ASN A 203 -12.58 15.80 21.11
CA ASN A 203 -13.06 15.92 22.48
C ASN A 203 -14.58 16.22 22.55
N SER A 204 -15.36 15.68 21.62
CA SER A 204 -16.81 15.80 21.62
C SER A 204 -17.42 14.97 22.75
N MET A 205 -18.56 15.45 23.25
CA MET A 205 -19.43 14.73 24.20
C MET A 205 -20.53 13.95 23.46
N ASP A 206 -20.61 14.07 22.14
CA ASP A 206 -21.51 13.27 21.32
C ASP A 206 -21.12 11.79 21.39
N LYS A 207 -22.08 10.92 21.14
CA LYS A 207 -21.90 9.48 21.18
C LYS A 207 -22.12 8.87 19.80
N ALA A 208 -21.21 8.05 19.37
CA ALA A 208 -21.46 7.15 18.27
C ALA A 208 -22.44 6.05 18.73
N GLU A 209 -23.46 5.76 17.96
CA GLU A 209 -24.45 4.74 18.30
C GLU A 209 -24.46 3.57 17.31
N TYR A 210 -23.93 3.79 16.11
CA TYR A 210 -24.02 2.85 15.00
C TYR A 210 -23.27 1.53 15.26
N TRP A 211 -22.13 1.58 15.95
CA TRP A 211 -21.33 0.41 16.30
C TRP A 211 -22.04 -0.62 17.20
N LYS A 212 -23.04 -0.19 17.98
CA LYS A 212 -23.72 -1.04 18.97
C LYS A 212 -24.40 -2.28 18.38
N SER A 213 -24.77 -2.22 17.11
CA SER A 213 -25.37 -3.33 16.38
C SER A 213 -24.34 -4.24 15.72
N MET A 214 -23.03 -3.94 15.84
CA MET A 214 -21.96 -4.64 15.12
C MET A 214 -21.13 -5.49 16.07
N HIS A 215 -20.86 -6.72 15.66
CA HIS A 215 -19.87 -7.56 16.33
C HIS A 215 -18.46 -7.06 16.02
N PRO A 216 -17.55 -6.93 17.02
CA PRO A 216 -16.19 -6.45 16.83
C PRO A 216 -15.27 -7.55 16.27
N VAL A 217 -15.64 -8.11 15.12
CA VAL A 217 -14.86 -9.11 14.37
C VAL A 217 -14.38 -8.47 13.08
N PHE A 218 -13.10 -8.59 12.79
CA PHE A 218 -12.48 -7.90 11.64
C PHE A 218 -13.06 -8.39 10.32
N ILE A 219 -12.86 -9.68 9.99
CA ILE A 219 -13.35 -10.28 8.76
C ILE A 219 -14.53 -11.20 9.06
N GLU A 220 -15.67 -10.90 8.48
CA GLU A 220 -16.82 -11.76 8.45
C GLU A 220 -17.05 -12.30 7.03
N THR A 221 -17.46 -13.55 6.96
CA THR A 221 -17.92 -14.15 5.71
C THR A 221 -19.37 -13.77 5.47
N GLY A 222 -19.75 -13.49 4.22
CA GLY A 222 -21.12 -13.12 3.86
C GLY A 222 -21.15 -12.17 2.67
N GLY A 223 -22.28 -11.45 2.57
CA GLY A 223 -22.56 -10.56 1.45
C GLY A 223 -23.20 -11.29 0.25
N THR A 224 -23.87 -10.53 -0.60
CA THR A 224 -24.32 -11.03 -1.90
C THR A 224 -23.13 -11.12 -2.86
N TYR A 225 -23.35 -11.70 -4.03
CA TYR A 225 -22.31 -11.88 -5.06
C TYR A 225 -21.56 -10.59 -5.44
N TYR A 226 -22.20 -9.43 -5.33
CA TYR A 226 -21.63 -8.12 -5.61
C TYR A 226 -21.29 -7.28 -4.36
N GLU A 227 -21.31 -7.90 -3.20
CA GLU A 227 -21.00 -7.27 -1.91
C GLU A 227 -19.89 -8.00 -1.17
N GLN A 228 -19.36 -9.07 -1.76
CA GLN A 228 -18.28 -9.85 -1.20
C GLN A 228 -17.03 -9.79 -2.07
N SER A 229 -15.89 -9.90 -1.42
CA SER A 229 -14.60 -10.15 -2.06
C SER A 229 -14.14 -11.56 -1.77
N VAL A 230 -13.58 -12.25 -2.76
CA VAL A 230 -13.03 -13.60 -2.62
C VAL A 230 -11.52 -13.53 -2.76
N VAL A 231 -10.79 -13.85 -1.69
CA VAL A 231 -9.33 -13.82 -1.64
C VAL A 231 -8.76 -15.21 -1.32
N GLY A 232 -7.49 -15.45 -1.60
CA GLY A 232 -6.82 -16.72 -1.31
C GLY A 232 -7.32 -17.89 -2.14
N TYR A 233 -7.85 -17.67 -3.36
CA TYR A 233 -8.31 -18.71 -4.28
C TYR A 233 -7.33 -18.96 -5.43
N GLY A 234 -7.55 -20.04 -6.16
CA GLY A 234 -6.65 -20.47 -7.23
C GLY A 234 -5.38 -21.08 -6.64
N TYR A 235 -4.93 -22.19 -7.10
CA TYR A 235 -3.81 -23.02 -6.64
C TYR A 235 -2.78 -22.35 -5.69
N ASN A 236 -3.26 -21.61 -4.66
CA ASN A 236 -2.49 -20.88 -3.65
C ASN A 236 -1.51 -19.83 -4.22
N ARG A 237 -1.73 -19.33 -5.40
CA ARG A 237 -0.92 -18.25 -5.98
C ARG A 237 -1.45 -16.91 -5.48
N GLN A 238 -1.04 -16.53 -4.29
CA GLN A 238 -1.01 -15.13 -3.91
C GLN A 238 0.24 -14.53 -4.55
N ASP A 239 0.11 -14.17 -5.80
CA ASP A 239 1.15 -13.51 -6.57
C ASP A 239 1.12 -12.02 -6.23
N PHE A 240 2.21 -11.32 -6.50
CA PHE A 240 2.26 -9.86 -6.32
C PHE A 240 1.31 -9.12 -7.26
N TYR A 241 1.00 -9.70 -8.43
CA TYR A 241 0.21 -9.06 -9.48
C TYR A 241 -1.14 -8.49 -9.00
N PRO A 242 -2.01 -9.23 -8.27
CA PRO A 242 -3.29 -8.69 -7.80
C PRO A 242 -3.12 -7.47 -6.88
N TYR A 243 -2.06 -7.46 -6.07
CA TYR A 243 -1.73 -6.33 -5.21
C TYR A 243 -1.18 -5.16 -6.01
N ALA A 244 -0.21 -5.38 -6.89
CA ALA A 244 0.40 -4.34 -7.70
C ALA A 244 -0.62 -3.63 -8.59
N SER A 245 -1.46 -4.40 -9.30
CA SER A 245 -2.55 -3.89 -10.13
C SER A 245 -3.56 -3.10 -9.30
N ALA A 246 -4.07 -3.67 -8.20
CA ALA A 246 -5.06 -3.01 -7.36
C ALA A 246 -4.56 -1.67 -6.79
N TYR A 247 -3.31 -1.61 -6.32
CA TYR A 247 -2.74 -0.37 -5.80
C TYR A 247 -2.54 0.68 -6.89
N ALA A 248 -2.10 0.28 -8.10
CA ALA A 248 -1.96 1.20 -9.24
C ALA A 248 -3.31 1.72 -9.72
N GLU A 249 -4.30 0.85 -9.87
CA GLU A 249 -5.63 1.19 -10.35
C GLU A 249 -6.41 2.03 -9.34
N THR A 250 -6.28 1.74 -8.04
CA THR A 250 -6.85 2.58 -6.98
C THR A 250 -6.22 3.97 -6.98
N ALA A 251 -4.89 4.08 -7.15
CA ALA A 251 -4.22 5.37 -7.26
C ALA A 251 -4.72 6.17 -8.46
N ALA A 252 -4.91 5.51 -9.61
CA ALA A 252 -5.45 6.11 -10.82
C ALA A 252 -6.90 6.58 -10.64
N LEU A 253 -7.74 5.79 -9.97
CA LEU A 253 -9.11 6.19 -9.62
C LEU A 253 -9.13 7.46 -8.75
N LEU A 254 -8.29 7.51 -7.69
CA LEU A 254 -8.18 8.71 -6.86
C LEU A 254 -7.68 9.92 -7.66
N PHE A 255 -6.69 9.72 -8.53
CA PHE A 255 -6.23 10.76 -9.46
C PHE A 255 -7.36 11.28 -10.36
N TYR A 256 -8.15 10.37 -10.95
CA TYR A 256 -9.28 10.74 -11.80
C TYR A 256 -10.33 11.55 -11.02
N LYS A 257 -10.65 11.15 -9.79
CA LYS A 257 -11.56 11.91 -8.90
C LYS A 257 -11.02 13.31 -8.60
N MET A 258 -9.71 13.43 -8.31
CA MET A 258 -9.05 14.74 -8.11
C MET A 258 -9.15 15.62 -9.35
N LYS A 259 -8.89 15.06 -10.53
CA LYS A 259 -8.97 15.77 -11.82
C LYS A 259 -10.39 16.24 -12.09
N SER A 260 -11.37 15.36 -12.00
CA SER A 260 -12.78 15.69 -12.24
C SER A 260 -13.30 16.76 -11.27
N ALA A 261 -12.93 16.67 -9.98
CA ALA A 261 -13.29 17.67 -8.99
C ALA A 261 -12.67 19.04 -9.30
N LYS A 262 -11.42 19.09 -9.76
CA LYS A 262 -10.76 20.32 -10.20
C LYS A 262 -11.47 20.95 -11.38
N ASP A 263 -11.79 20.15 -12.39
CA ASP A 263 -12.45 20.61 -13.60
C ASP A 263 -13.87 21.14 -13.29
N ALA A 264 -14.49 20.63 -12.21
CA ALA A 264 -15.74 21.13 -11.64
C ALA A 264 -15.58 22.31 -10.63
N GLY A 265 -14.35 22.80 -10.42
CA GLY A 265 -14.07 23.92 -9.50
C GLY A 265 -14.01 23.56 -8.02
N ASN A 266 -14.08 22.28 -7.64
CA ASN A 266 -13.97 21.81 -6.26
C ASN A 266 -12.52 21.43 -5.94
N THR A 267 -11.80 22.30 -5.23
CA THR A 267 -10.39 22.07 -4.90
C THR A 267 -10.18 21.28 -3.60
N SER A 268 -11.20 21.15 -2.74
CA SER A 268 -11.05 20.45 -1.44
C SER A 268 -10.80 18.96 -1.60
N VAL A 269 -11.34 18.33 -2.64
CA VAL A 269 -11.12 16.92 -2.96
C VAL A 269 -9.65 16.63 -3.28
N GLN A 270 -8.97 17.57 -3.97
CA GLN A 270 -7.55 17.43 -4.29
C GLN A 270 -6.69 17.38 -3.03
N ASP A 271 -6.97 18.26 -2.07
CA ASP A 271 -6.22 18.34 -0.82
C ASP A 271 -6.34 17.04 -0.01
N LYS A 272 -7.52 16.41 -0.04
CA LYS A 272 -7.79 15.15 0.68
C LYS A 272 -7.20 13.92 -0.03
N LEU A 273 -7.23 13.84 -1.34
CA LEU A 273 -6.81 12.65 -2.07
C LEU A 273 -5.33 12.63 -2.46
N PHE A 274 -4.62 13.74 -2.39
CA PHE A 274 -3.24 13.84 -2.87
C PHE A 274 -2.27 12.87 -2.17
N PHE A 275 -2.24 12.85 -0.85
CA PHE A 275 -1.33 11.99 -0.10
C PHE A 275 -1.68 10.50 -0.27
N PRO A 276 -2.95 10.07 -0.15
CA PRO A 276 -3.33 8.69 -0.44
C PRO A 276 -2.95 8.24 -1.86
N MET A 277 -3.24 9.05 -2.88
CA MET A 277 -2.88 8.78 -4.27
C MET A 277 -1.36 8.57 -4.43
N CYS A 278 -0.56 9.51 -3.94
CA CYS A 278 0.90 9.42 -4.04
C CYS A 278 1.46 8.17 -3.35
N TYR A 279 0.90 7.82 -2.18
CA TYR A 279 1.31 6.62 -1.46
C TYR A 279 0.95 5.35 -2.23
N LEU A 280 -0.28 5.24 -2.74
CA LEU A 280 -0.74 4.07 -3.48
C LEU A 280 0.11 3.83 -4.73
N TYR A 281 0.38 4.87 -5.52
CA TYR A 281 1.30 4.78 -6.66
C TYR A 281 2.71 4.33 -6.23
N ARG A 282 3.25 4.95 -5.17
CA ARG A 282 4.58 4.58 -4.66
C ARG A 282 4.65 3.12 -4.23
N ASN A 283 3.57 2.62 -3.59
CA ASN A 283 3.48 1.21 -3.20
C ASN A 283 3.34 0.29 -4.42
N ALA A 284 2.58 0.68 -5.44
CA ALA A 284 2.44 -0.06 -6.69
C ALA A 284 3.79 -0.23 -7.41
N VAL A 285 4.61 0.84 -7.52
CA VAL A 285 5.97 0.76 -8.07
C VAL A 285 6.83 -0.26 -7.31
N GLU A 286 6.74 -0.29 -5.99
CA GLU A 286 7.45 -1.27 -5.17
C GLU A 286 6.97 -2.69 -5.43
N LEU A 287 5.66 -2.88 -5.51
CA LEU A 287 5.02 -4.19 -5.71
C LEU A 287 5.36 -4.78 -7.09
N VAL A 288 5.30 -4.01 -8.16
CA VAL A 288 5.64 -4.51 -9.50
C VAL A 288 7.12 -4.89 -9.61
N MET A 289 8.02 -4.15 -8.94
CA MET A 289 9.43 -4.55 -8.86
C MET A 289 9.64 -5.86 -8.08
N LYS A 290 8.91 -6.03 -6.98
CA LYS A 290 8.95 -7.27 -6.18
C LYS A 290 8.36 -8.45 -6.95
N GLN A 291 7.30 -8.22 -7.72
CA GLN A 291 6.71 -9.20 -8.62
C GLN A 291 7.76 -9.73 -9.59
N VAL A 292 8.38 -8.86 -10.39
CA VAL A 292 9.38 -9.26 -11.37
C VAL A 292 10.56 -9.98 -10.71
N LEU A 293 11.06 -9.48 -9.57
CA LEU A 293 12.16 -10.11 -8.82
C LEU A 293 11.83 -11.49 -8.25
N PHE A 294 10.57 -11.70 -7.85
CA PHE A 294 10.19 -12.94 -7.19
C PHE A 294 9.64 -13.99 -8.15
N GLU A 295 8.93 -13.56 -9.19
CA GLU A 295 8.20 -14.44 -10.10
C GLU A 295 9.00 -14.74 -11.37
N GLU A 296 9.70 -13.72 -11.96
CA GLU A 296 10.30 -13.84 -13.29
C GLU A 296 11.81 -14.05 -13.28
N VAL A 297 12.51 -13.66 -12.22
CA VAL A 297 13.97 -13.89 -12.14
C VAL A 297 14.27 -15.37 -11.87
N ARG A 298 15.00 -16.04 -12.78
CA ARG A 298 15.42 -17.46 -12.66
C ARG A 298 16.56 -17.63 -11.65
N GLU A 299 16.28 -17.38 -10.39
CA GLU A 299 17.21 -17.55 -9.27
C GLU A 299 16.65 -18.54 -8.25
N ASP A 300 17.52 -19.11 -7.44
CA ASP A 300 17.14 -19.94 -6.31
C ASP A 300 16.13 -19.24 -5.40
N TYR A 301 15.11 -19.97 -4.97
CA TYR A 301 14.04 -19.47 -4.12
C TYR A 301 14.55 -18.77 -2.85
N GLN A 302 15.57 -19.36 -2.17
CA GLN A 302 16.13 -18.76 -0.96
C GLN A 302 16.80 -17.42 -1.24
N LYS A 303 17.50 -17.31 -2.38
CA LYS A 303 18.13 -16.05 -2.79
C LYS A 303 17.11 -14.99 -3.13
N ARG A 304 15.99 -15.33 -3.80
CA ARG A 304 14.88 -14.40 -4.06
C ARG A 304 14.28 -13.87 -2.75
N CYS A 305 14.00 -14.74 -1.78
CA CYS A 305 13.55 -14.34 -0.44
C CYS A 305 14.56 -13.43 0.27
N VAL A 306 15.86 -13.73 0.20
CA VAL A 306 16.94 -12.90 0.76
C VAL A 306 16.93 -11.50 0.14
N ILE A 307 16.79 -11.41 -1.18
CA ILE A 307 16.74 -10.12 -1.90
C ILE A 307 15.58 -9.29 -1.38
N LEU A 308 14.35 -9.81 -1.41
CA LEU A 308 13.17 -9.09 -0.96
C LEU A 308 13.29 -8.66 0.50
N ASN A 309 13.73 -9.57 1.39
CA ASN A 309 13.88 -9.25 2.82
C ASN A 309 14.94 -8.18 3.10
N LYS A 310 16.03 -8.14 2.31
CA LYS A 310 17.10 -7.14 2.47
C LYS A 310 16.75 -5.79 1.86
N LYS A 311 16.06 -5.77 0.71
CA LYS A 311 15.75 -4.53 -0.02
C LYS A 311 14.54 -3.80 0.53
N LYS A 312 13.59 -4.54 1.15
CA LYS A 312 12.39 -4.00 1.80
C LYS A 312 11.65 -2.99 0.90
N HIS A 313 11.69 -1.71 1.25
CA HIS A 313 10.99 -0.62 0.59
C HIS A 313 11.89 0.26 -0.30
N SER A 314 13.17 -0.10 -0.47
CA SER A 314 14.10 0.68 -1.28
C SER A 314 13.90 0.43 -2.77
N ILE A 315 13.33 1.39 -3.48
CA ILE A 315 13.13 1.33 -4.95
C ILE A 315 14.46 1.12 -5.67
N VAL A 316 15.46 1.94 -5.36
CA VAL A 316 16.81 1.80 -5.94
C VAL A 316 17.43 0.46 -5.57
N GLY A 317 17.18 -0.02 -4.35
CA GLY A 317 17.66 -1.33 -3.90
C GLY A 317 17.04 -2.49 -4.68
N LEU A 318 15.73 -2.44 -4.94
CA LEU A 318 15.00 -3.42 -5.74
C LEU A 318 15.44 -3.35 -7.20
N TRP A 319 15.49 -2.15 -7.78
CA TRP A 319 15.97 -1.94 -9.15
C TRP A 319 17.39 -2.47 -9.34
N ASN A 320 18.34 -2.16 -8.46
CA ASN A 320 19.71 -2.64 -8.56
C ASN A 320 19.83 -4.19 -8.46
N ALA A 321 18.89 -4.83 -7.79
CA ALA A 321 18.82 -6.28 -7.77
C ALA A 321 18.34 -6.83 -9.14
N LEU A 322 17.29 -6.23 -9.71
CA LEU A 322 16.77 -6.58 -11.03
C LEU A 322 17.76 -6.25 -12.14
N TYR A 323 18.38 -5.08 -12.12
CA TYR A 323 19.37 -4.63 -13.10
C TYR A 323 20.50 -5.65 -13.33
N LYS A 324 20.98 -6.32 -12.27
CA LYS A 324 22.04 -7.33 -12.40
C LYS A 324 21.63 -8.49 -13.31
N TRP A 325 20.38 -8.90 -13.25
CA TRP A 325 19.84 -9.96 -14.11
C TRP A 325 19.62 -9.47 -15.53
N LEU A 326 19.02 -8.31 -15.68
CA LEU A 326 18.77 -7.69 -16.98
C LEU A 326 20.08 -7.39 -17.72
N PHE A 327 21.12 -6.93 -17.00
CA PHE A 327 22.44 -6.71 -17.58
C PHE A 327 23.03 -7.98 -18.20
N VAL A 328 22.88 -9.13 -17.57
CA VAL A 328 23.36 -10.41 -18.13
C VAL A 328 22.61 -10.78 -19.41
N ILE A 329 21.31 -10.50 -19.44
CA ILE A 329 20.43 -10.79 -20.59
C ILE A 329 20.75 -9.89 -21.77
N TYR A 330 20.92 -8.58 -21.52
CA TYR A 330 21.05 -7.55 -22.56
C TYR A 330 22.49 -7.04 -22.75
N LYS A 331 23.51 -7.74 -22.25
CA LYS A 331 24.91 -7.28 -22.27
C LYS A 331 25.46 -6.92 -23.66
N GLU A 332 24.87 -7.45 -24.73
CA GLU A 332 25.28 -7.21 -26.14
C GLU A 332 24.36 -6.21 -26.83
N ASP A 333 23.30 -5.71 -26.15
CA ASP A 333 22.36 -4.71 -26.66
C ASP A 333 22.57 -3.37 -25.96
N ASN A 334 23.32 -2.49 -26.62
CA ASN A 334 23.64 -1.16 -26.07
C ASN A 334 22.39 -0.27 -25.88
N ASP A 335 21.38 -0.40 -26.74
CA ASP A 335 20.16 0.40 -26.63
C ASP A 335 19.33 -0.06 -25.43
N ALA A 336 19.23 -1.36 -25.20
CA ALA A 336 18.61 -1.91 -23.99
C ALA A 336 19.34 -1.46 -22.73
N LEU A 337 20.68 -1.56 -22.69
CA LEU A 337 21.48 -1.11 -21.54
C LEU A 337 21.29 0.37 -21.23
N LEU A 338 21.26 1.23 -22.27
CA LEU A 338 20.97 2.66 -22.09
C LEU A 338 19.60 2.87 -21.47
N ARG A 339 18.58 2.14 -21.93
CA ARG A 339 17.23 2.21 -21.36
C ARG A 339 17.17 1.74 -19.90
N LEU A 340 17.93 0.70 -19.53
CA LEU A 340 18.02 0.27 -18.14
C LEU A 340 18.63 1.35 -17.23
N ASP A 341 19.63 2.08 -17.72
CA ASP A 341 20.22 3.21 -16.97
C ASP A 341 19.25 4.40 -16.86
N GLU A 342 18.42 4.66 -17.89
CA GLU A 342 17.37 5.66 -17.83
C GLU A 342 16.31 5.33 -16.77
N ILE A 343 15.87 4.06 -16.71
CA ILE A 343 14.93 3.59 -15.66
C ILE A 343 15.56 3.72 -14.27
N LYS A 344 16.86 3.39 -14.13
CA LYS A 344 17.60 3.57 -12.88
C LYS A 344 17.54 5.03 -12.41
N ASN A 345 17.77 5.98 -13.30
CA ASN A 345 17.70 7.41 -12.98
C ASN A 345 16.29 7.82 -12.49
N CYS A 346 15.23 7.27 -13.08
CA CYS A 346 13.86 7.49 -12.60
C CYS A 346 13.64 6.86 -11.21
N CYS A 347 14.19 5.68 -10.94
CA CYS A 347 14.13 5.04 -9.64
C CYS A 347 14.88 5.87 -8.56
N GLU A 348 16.02 6.44 -8.89
CA GLU A 348 16.78 7.33 -8.01
C GLU A 348 16.03 8.64 -7.73
N GLU A 349 15.38 9.22 -8.73
CA GLU A 349 14.50 10.38 -8.59
C GLU A 349 13.34 10.09 -7.64
N LEU A 350 12.65 8.95 -7.82
CA LEU A 350 11.57 8.51 -6.94
C LEU A 350 12.05 8.25 -5.52
N GLN A 351 13.19 7.57 -5.36
CA GLN A 351 13.79 7.32 -4.04
C GLN A 351 14.16 8.64 -3.34
N GLY A 352 14.65 9.64 -4.06
CA GLY A 352 14.91 10.98 -3.53
C GLY A 352 13.65 11.76 -3.18
N PHE A 353 12.52 11.43 -3.82
CA PHE A 353 11.24 12.05 -3.54
C PHE A 353 10.56 11.46 -2.30
N ASP A 354 10.58 10.13 -2.14
CA ASP A 354 10.10 9.40 -0.95
C ASP A 354 11.01 8.20 -0.65
N ASN A 355 11.90 8.37 0.32
CA ASN A 355 13.01 7.43 0.56
C ASN A 355 12.55 6.07 1.09
N ASP A 356 11.54 6.03 1.96
CA ASP A 356 11.16 4.85 2.74
C ASP A 356 9.65 4.55 2.72
N ALA A 357 8.93 5.07 1.72
CA ALA A 357 7.48 4.99 1.58
C ALA A 357 6.70 5.58 2.77
N SER A 358 7.30 6.51 3.49
CA SER A 358 6.70 7.11 4.70
C SER A 358 6.18 8.53 4.48
N LYS A 359 6.75 9.29 3.54
CA LYS A 359 6.50 10.72 3.36
C LYS A 359 5.04 11.05 3.02
N PHE A 360 4.41 10.21 2.23
CA PHE A 360 3.00 10.38 1.84
C PHE A 360 2.03 9.65 2.77
N ARG A 361 2.54 8.83 3.67
CA ARG A 361 1.77 8.04 4.62
C ARG A 361 1.71 8.66 6.02
N TYR A 362 2.75 9.37 6.41
CA TYR A 362 2.86 10.02 7.72
C TYR A 362 3.25 11.49 7.58
N PRO A 363 2.82 12.37 8.51
CA PRO A 363 3.19 13.78 8.47
C PRO A 363 4.65 14.03 8.89
N CYS A 364 5.30 13.08 9.55
CA CYS A 364 6.66 13.22 10.07
C CYS A 364 7.50 11.95 9.92
N SER A 365 8.81 12.13 9.97
CA SER A 365 9.79 11.05 10.00
C SER A 365 9.76 10.28 11.33
N LYS A 366 10.47 9.14 11.40
CA LYS A 366 10.70 8.40 12.65
C LYS A 366 11.42 9.22 13.75
N ARG A 367 11.99 10.38 13.39
CA ARG A 367 12.58 11.34 14.34
C ARG A 367 11.60 12.39 14.82
N MET A 368 10.34 12.32 14.41
CA MET A 368 9.30 13.33 14.66
C MET A 368 9.61 14.70 14.01
N ASP A 369 10.38 14.70 12.91
CA ASP A 369 10.60 15.88 12.10
C ASP A 369 9.58 15.90 10.96
N PRO A 370 8.84 17.00 10.76
CA PRO A 370 7.88 17.10 9.67
C PRO A 370 8.53 16.90 8.30
N TYR A 371 7.84 16.19 7.39
CA TYR A 371 8.34 16.04 6.02
C TYR A 371 8.21 17.33 5.19
N PHE A 372 7.20 18.14 5.48
CA PHE A 372 6.96 19.42 4.82
C PHE A 372 7.12 20.56 5.83
N ASN A 373 8.34 21.06 5.98
CA ASN A 373 8.68 22.17 6.89
C ASN A 373 8.55 23.55 6.25
N GLN A 374 8.19 23.62 4.98
CA GLN A 374 7.92 24.85 4.21
C GLN A 374 6.80 24.58 3.20
N ASN A 375 6.20 25.67 2.71
CA ASN A 375 5.19 25.56 1.67
C ASN A 375 5.80 25.00 0.39
N VAL A 376 5.20 23.96 -0.17
CA VAL A 376 5.62 23.35 -1.42
C VAL A 376 4.41 23.19 -2.35
N SER A 377 4.66 23.06 -3.64
CA SER A 377 3.60 22.75 -4.59
C SER A 377 4.03 21.63 -5.51
N PHE A 378 3.08 20.83 -5.90
CA PHE A 378 3.26 19.67 -6.77
C PHE A 378 2.29 19.73 -7.94
N ASP A 379 2.73 19.24 -9.07
CA ASP A 379 1.88 18.93 -10.22
C ASP A 379 1.46 17.47 -10.11
N TYR A 380 0.21 17.23 -9.67
CA TYR A 380 -0.24 15.87 -9.38
C TYR A 380 -0.51 15.04 -10.65
N LEU A 381 -0.76 15.67 -11.81
CA LEU A 381 -0.78 14.96 -13.08
C LEU A 381 0.62 14.48 -13.46
N ASN A 382 1.62 15.35 -13.33
CA ASN A 382 3.01 14.96 -13.61
C ASN A 382 3.49 13.83 -12.69
N ILE A 383 3.10 13.85 -11.40
CA ILE A 383 3.41 12.75 -10.46
C ILE A 383 2.73 11.45 -10.89
N ALA A 384 1.43 11.49 -11.22
CA ALA A 384 0.70 10.30 -11.66
C ALA A 384 1.33 9.69 -12.93
N GLU A 385 1.57 10.51 -13.96
CA GLU A 385 2.21 10.05 -15.19
C GLU A 385 3.65 9.54 -14.98
N PHE A 386 4.41 10.15 -14.06
CA PHE A 386 5.75 9.68 -13.71
C PHE A 386 5.69 8.28 -13.09
N MET A 387 4.83 8.08 -12.09
CA MET A 387 4.68 6.81 -11.39
C MET A 387 4.15 5.71 -12.31
N GLU A 388 3.11 6.00 -13.10
CA GLU A 388 2.54 5.04 -14.04
C GLU A 388 3.53 4.63 -15.12
N SER A 389 4.33 5.57 -15.65
CA SER A 389 5.35 5.22 -16.64
C SER A 389 6.41 4.26 -16.11
N ILE A 390 6.74 4.33 -14.81
CA ILE A 390 7.65 3.38 -14.16
C ILE A 390 6.96 2.02 -13.97
N ILE A 391 5.69 2.01 -13.52
CA ILE A 391 4.92 0.78 -13.37
C ILE A 391 4.84 0.05 -14.71
N ASP A 392 4.41 0.74 -15.77
CA ASP A 392 4.21 0.15 -17.08
C ASP A 392 5.51 -0.41 -17.69
N ILE A 393 6.63 0.30 -17.53
CA ILE A 393 7.90 -0.19 -18.09
C ILE A 393 8.45 -1.40 -17.33
N ILE A 394 8.25 -1.45 -16.00
CA ILE A 394 8.70 -2.59 -15.19
C ILE A 394 7.78 -3.79 -15.42
N ASP A 395 6.48 -3.59 -15.53
CA ASP A 395 5.52 -4.63 -15.89
C ASP A 395 5.83 -5.21 -17.28
N GLY A 396 6.15 -4.35 -18.25
CA GLY A 396 6.62 -4.77 -19.58
C GLY A 396 7.89 -5.61 -19.54
N ILE A 397 8.87 -5.25 -18.69
CA ILE A 397 10.07 -6.08 -18.46
C ILE A 397 9.67 -7.43 -17.86
N GLY A 398 8.75 -7.45 -16.92
CA GLY A 398 8.22 -8.69 -16.33
C GLY A 398 7.60 -9.60 -17.39
N ALA A 399 6.73 -9.05 -18.23
CA ALA A 399 6.09 -9.80 -19.32
C ALA A 399 7.12 -10.37 -20.32
N GLU A 400 8.15 -9.60 -20.69
CA GLU A 400 9.23 -10.08 -21.56
C GLU A 400 10.02 -11.22 -20.92
N LEU A 401 10.36 -11.11 -19.63
CA LEU A 401 11.05 -12.17 -18.90
C LEU A 401 10.19 -13.42 -18.79
N SER A 402 8.88 -13.30 -18.57
CA SER A 402 7.95 -14.44 -18.52
C SER A 402 7.95 -15.23 -19.84
N VAL A 403 7.77 -14.54 -20.98
CA VAL A 403 7.84 -15.17 -22.32
C VAL A 403 9.19 -15.85 -22.55
N ARG A 404 10.29 -15.19 -22.17
CA ARG A 404 11.63 -15.77 -22.28
C ARG A 404 11.78 -17.03 -21.42
N ASN A 405 11.24 -17.02 -20.21
CA ASN A 405 11.29 -18.18 -19.30
C ASN A 405 10.50 -19.36 -19.86
N GLU A 406 9.30 -19.13 -20.40
CA GLU A 406 8.49 -20.15 -21.07
C GLU A 406 9.28 -20.81 -22.21
N TYR A 407 9.90 -20.01 -23.08
CA TYR A 407 10.72 -20.54 -24.18
C TYR A 407 11.91 -21.41 -23.69
N ILE A 408 12.60 -20.97 -22.63
CA ILE A 408 13.70 -21.76 -22.04
C ILE A 408 13.19 -23.08 -21.47
N ASP A 409 12.05 -23.06 -20.78
CA ASP A 409 11.45 -24.26 -20.18
C ASP A 409 11.00 -25.27 -21.27
N GLU A 410 10.45 -24.78 -22.38
CA GLU A 410 10.14 -25.62 -23.55
C GLU A 410 11.40 -26.27 -24.13
N MET A 411 12.45 -25.49 -24.37
CA MET A 411 13.72 -26.03 -24.88
C MET A 411 14.36 -27.06 -23.94
N GLU A 412 14.31 -26.83 -22.62
CA GLU A 412 14.81 -27.79 -21.64
C GLU A 412 13.95 -29.06 -21.59
N ALA A 413 12.64 -28.97 -21.83
CA ALA A 413 11.74 -30.12 -21.92
C ALA A 413 12.01 -30.96 -23.16
N ASP A 414 12.20 -30.32 -24.32
CA ASP A 414 12.54 -30.99 -25.60
C ASP A 414 13.89 -31.70 -25.51
N TYR A 415 14.89 -31.02 -24.93
CA TYR A 415 16.22 -31.65 -24.71
C TYR A 415 16.13 -32.87 -23.82
N ARG A 416 15.34 -32.81 -22.72
CA ARG A 416 15.15 -33.96 -21.83
C ARG A 416 14.44 -35.12 -22.53
N SER A 417 13.43 -34.82 -23.37
CA SER A 417 12.71 -35.84 -24.16
C SER A 417 13.66 -36.52 -25.16
N ALA A 418 14.44 -35.72 -25.92
CA ALA A 418 15.42 -36.28 -26.88
C ALA A 418 16.47 -37.18 -26.21
N MET A 419 16.92 -36.82 -24.99
CA MET A 419 17.88 -37.63 -24.23
C MET A 419 17.29 -38.94 -23.70
N LEU A 420 15.95 -39.02 -23.48
CA LEU A 420 15.28 -40.26 -23.09
C LEU A 420 15.15 -41.24 -24.29
N ASP A 421 14.95 -40.71 -25.50
CA ASP A 421 14.86 -41.52 -26.71
C ASP A 421 16.20 -42.16 -27.14
N TYR A 422 17.33 -41.67 -26.61
CA TYR A 422 18.67 -42.22 -26.82
C TYR A 422 19.06 -43.29 -25.77
N ARG A 423 18.21 -43.60 -24.80
CA ARG A 423 18.41 -44.69 -23.82
C ARG A 423 17.56 -45.91 -24.15
#